data_533f4eee99cbd854b0295e1947967b69
#
_entry.id   533f4eee99cbd854b0295e1947967b69
#
_cell.length_a   1.000
_cell.length_b   1.000
_cell.length_c   1.000
_cell.angle_alpha   90.00
_cell.angle_beta   90.00
_cell.angle_gamma   90.00
#
_symmetry.space_group_name_H-M   'P 1'
#
loop_
_entity.id
_entity.type
_entity.pdbx_description
1 polymer ?
#
loop_
_entity_poly.entity_id
_entity_poly.type
_entity_poly.pdbx_seq_one_letter_code
_entity_poly.pdbx_strand_id
1 'polypeptide(L)'
;MNIEQLHYFLQVVESGSVNAAAQKFYMTPQAINASIRKLEEEYESPLLVRTKKGVTLTPQGHVFAAYAKEVIEKNEKIHLLLRAYNAQESNLSGTLSVFSASIFTETILPTTVHNFTQIYPQTSIKIVQVNSADILTHLANGYCDIALLTANKPYLDSFLQTHEADHIKMIPLLIDNIMVCARAEHPLVHQATLTAETLEDYIMRTNNPVSFFHMLFLESDGMQYPKAISSSNSVELHKKLMSENNTLTIMPKMAYQSAFQNDGFAAVPLGQKDNTIHAVLYKEDATHENYELTTRFAKAMKKQFEKRYGVFQIKQS
;
A
#
# COMPACT_ATOMS: atom_id res chain seq x y z
N MET A 1 -5.08 30.33 2.66
CA MET A 1 -5.16 28.89 2.27
C MET A 1 -3.81 28.41 1.76
N ASN A 2 -3.34 27.23 2.17
CA ASN A 2 -2.18 26.54 1.59
C ASN A 2 -2.51 25.07 1.30
N ILE A 3 -1.66 24.41 0.52
CA ILE A 3 -1.89 23.02 0.07
C ILE A 3 -1.95 22.02 1.24
N GLU A 4 -1.15 22.23 2.28
CA GLU A 4 -1.15 21.36 3.46
C GLU A 4 -2.49 21.42 4.20
N GLN A 5 -3.09 22.60 4.33
CA GLN A 5 -4.42 22.77 4.92
C GLN A 5 -5.49 21.99 4.15
N LEU A 6 -5.41 21.97 2.82
CA LEU A 6 -6.32 21.19 1.98
C LEU A 6 -6.14 19.69 2.21
N HIS A 7 -4.90 19.21 2.33
CA HIS A 7 -4.62 17.81 2.66
C HIS A 7 -5.18 17.44 4.05
N TYR A 8 -4.98 18.28 5.06
CA TYR A 8 -5.52 18.03 6.41
C TYR A 8 -7.04 17.97 6.41
N PHE A 9 -7.68 18.92 5.73
CA PHE A 9 -9.13 18.96 5.61
C PHE A 9 -9.67 17.68 4.92
N LEU A 10 -9.15 17.32 3.76
CA LEU A 10 -9.59 16.12 3.03
C LEU A 10 -9.34 14.83 3.83
N GLN A 11 -8.25 14.76 4.58
CA GLN A 11 -7.97 13.59 5.42
C GLN A 11 -8.95 13.47 6.59
N VAL A 12 -9.36 14.58 7.20
CA VAL A 12 -10.40 14.58 8.23
C VAL A 12 -11.74 14.12 7.65
N VAL A 13 -12.06 14.56 6.44
CA VAL A 13 -13.28 14.13 5.72
C VAL A 13 -13.26 12.62 5.42
N GLU A 14 -12.14 12.13 4.90
CA GLU A 14 -11.96 10.72 4.52
C GLU A 14 -12.03 9.78 5.73
N SER A 15 -11.37 10.16 6.82
CA SER A 15 -11.33 9.32 8.03
C SER A 15 -12.54 9.53 8.98
N GLY A 16 -13.34 10.58 8.77
CA GLY A 16 -14.40 10.98 9.69
C GLY A 16 -13.90 11.41 11.08
N SER A 17 -12.57 11.60 11.25
CA SER A 17 -11.95 11.81 12.56
C SER A 17 -10.72 12.71 12.49
N VAL A 18 -10.73 13.79 13.30
CA VAL A 18 -9.57 14.66 13.47
C VAL A 18 -8.38 13.92 14.08
N ASN A 19 -8.64 12.98 15.00
CA ASN A 19 -7.57 12.20 15.64
C ASN A 19 -6.89 11.26 14.65
N ALA A 20 -7.65 10.60 13.79
CA ALA A 20 -7.11 9.74 12.74
C ALA A 20 -6.29 10.53 11.72
N ALA A 21 -6.78 11.70 11.30
CA ALA A 21 -6.02 12.61 10.43
C ALA A 21 -4.72 13.09 11.09
N ALA A 22 -4.77 13.47 12.36
CA ALA A 22 -3.60 13.90 13.12
C ALA A 22 -2.53 12.80 13.21
N GLN A 23 -2.92 11.57 13.46
CA GLN A 23 -2.01 10.41 13.45
C GLN A 23 -1.34 10.22 12.08
N LYS A 24 -2.09 10.33 10.99
CA LYS A 24 -1.54 10.16 9.63
C LYS A 24 -0.50 11.22 9.28
N PHE A 25 -0.67 12.45 9.77
CA PHE A 25 0.27 13.55 9.51
C PHE A 25 1.30 13.78 10.63
N TYR A 26 1.35 12.90 11.65
CA TYR A 26 2.24 13.06 12.81
C TYR A 26 2.09 14.41 13.52
N MET A 27 0.84 14.90 13.59
CA MET A 27 0.47 16.17 14.20
C MET A 27 -0.42 15.96 15.43
N THR A 28 -0.60 17.04 16.21
CA THR A 28 -1.59 17.04 17.27
C THR A 28 -3.00 17.30 16.71
N PRO A 29 -4.06 16.72 17.31
CA PRO A 29 -5.44 17.03 16.92
C PRO A 29 -5.76 18.53 16.99
N GLN A 30 -5.14 19.25 17.93
CA GLN A 30 -5.27 20.71 18.06
C GLN A 30 -4.70 21.45 16.86
N ALA A 31 -3.56 21.02 16.31
CA ALA A 31 -2.96 21.63 15.14
C ALA A 31 -3.81 21.42 13.88
N ILE A 32 -4.34 20.21 13.67
CA ILE A 32 -5.28 19.94 12.57
C ILE A 32 -6.54 20.81 12.72
N ASN A 33 -7.11 20.88 13.92
CA ASN A 33 -8.28 21.72 14.19
C ASN A 33 -8.03 23.19 13.91
N ALA A 34 -6.88 23.71 14.34
CA ALA A 34 -6.50 25.12 14.09
C ALA A 34 -6.34 25.39 12.59
N SER A 35 -5.78 24.43 11.85
CA SER A 35 -5.63 24.51 10.40
C SER A 35 -6.97 24.58 9.68
N ILE A 36 -7.94 23.73 10.08
CA ILE A 36 -9.29 23.73 9.49
C ILE A 36 -10.04 24.99 9.84
N ARG A 37 -9.96 25.46 11.10
CA ARG A 37 -10.58 26.73 11.50
C ARG A 37 -10.10 27.92 10.65
N LYS A 38 -8.79 27.99 10.34
CA LYS A 38 -8.26 29.02 9.45
C LYS A 38 -8.89 28.98 8.05
N LEU A 39 -9.19 27.77 7.52
CA LEU A 39 -9.92 27.66 6.26
C LEU A 39 -11.36 28.16 6.41
N GLU A 40 -12.07 27.74 7.47
CA GLU A 40 -13.45 28.17 7.75
C GLU A 40 -13.55 29.68 7.95
N GLU A 41 -12.57 30.29 8.63
CA GLU A 41 -12.46 31.75 8.81
C GLU A 41 -12.16 32.48 7.49
N GLU A 42 -11.20 31.96 6.68
CA GLU A 42 -10.81 32.56 5.39
C GLU A 42 -11.97 32.55 4.37
N TYR A 43 -12.80 31.48 4.39
CA TYR A 43 -13.94 31.35 3.49
C TYR A 43 -15.29 31.75 4.12
N GLU A 44 -15.26 32.30 5.35
CA GLU A 44 -16.42 32.75 6.11
C GLU A 44 -17.56 31.71 6.12
N SER A 45 -17.19 30.43 6.16
CA SER A 45 -18.15 29.33 6.04
C SER A 45 -17.74 28.12 6.88
N PRO A 46 -18.65 27.53 7.67
CA PRO A 46 -18.40 26.28 8.33
C PRO A 46 -18.31 25.15 7.28
N LEU A 47 -17.21 24.41 7.28
CA LEU A 47 -16.98 23.31 6.33
C LEU A 47 -17.30 21.94 6.93
N LEU A 48 -17.19 21.81 8.27
CA LEU A 48 -17.37 20.55 8.99
C LEU A 48 -18.46 20.64 10.06
N VAL A 49 -19.24 19.57 10.18
CA VAL A 49 -20.15 19.33 11.30
C VAL A 49 -19.51 18.29 12.23
N ARG A 50 -19.42 18.63 13.52
CA ARG A 50 -18.85 17.75 14.55
C ARG A 50 -19.99 17.13 15.35
N THR A 51 -20.03 15.82 15.41
CA THR A 51 -21.02 15.04 16.15
C THR A 51 -20.36 14.05 17.09
N LYS A 52 -21.12 13.45 17.99
CA LYS A 52 -20.64 12.34 18.84
C LYS A 52 -20.20 11.10 18.02
N LYS A 53 -20.65 11.00 16.76
CA LYS A 53 -20.33 9.90 15.85
C LYS A 53 -19.13 10.19 14.94
N GLY A 54 -18.56 11.40 15.01
CA GLY A 54 -17.41 11.81 14.20
C GLY A 54 -17.62 13.15 13.49
N VAL A 55 -16.90 13.35 12.40
CA VAL A 55 -16.91 14.57 11.59
C VAL A 55 -17.56 14.29 10.24
N THR A 56 -18.45 15.16 9.79
CA THR A 56 -19.09 15.11 8.47
C THR A 56 -19.01 16.47 7.78
N LEU A 57 -19.23 16.52 6.48
CA LEU A 57 -19.25 17.76 5.71
C LEU A 57 -20.56 18.55 5.89
N THR A 58 -20.46 19.88 5.90
CA THR A 58 -21.59 20.77 5.63
C THR A 58 -21.90 20.79 4.12
N PRO A 59 -23.04 21.38 3.66
CA PRO A 59 -23.27 21.62 2.23
C PRO A 59 -22.11 22.42 1.59
N GLN A 60 -21.61 23.47 2.26
CA GLN A 60 -20.46 24.25 1.84
C GLN A 60 -19.17 23.41 1.85
N GLY A 61 -19.01 22.54 2.85
CA GLY A 61 -17.91 21.59 2.95
C GLY A 61 -17.84 20.63 1.78
N HIS A 62 -18.97 20.17 1.23
CA HIS A 62 -19.00 19.34 0.03
C HIS A 62 -18.44 20.08 -1.20
N VAL A 63 -18.85 21.34 -1.39
CA VAL A 63 -18.33 22.19 -2.47
C VAL A 63 -16.84 22.42 -2.29
N PHE A 64 -16.42 22.76 -1.06
CA PHE A 64 -15.02 22.99 -0.74
C PHE A 64 -14.16 21.74 -0.90
N ALA A 65 -14.66 20.56 -0.54
CA ALA A 65 -13.93 19.30 -0.72
C ALA A 65 -13.67 18.98 -2.20
N ALA A 66 -14.64 19.24 -3.08
CA ALA A 66 -14.45 19.08 -4.52
C ALA A 66 -13.38 20.04 -5.04
N TYR A 67 -13.45 21.30 -4.66
CA TYR A 67 -12.45 22.33 -5.01
C TYR A 67 -11.06 21.99 -4.47
N ALA A 68 -10.97 21.55 -3.21
CA ALA A 68 -9.70 21.18 -2.58
C ALA A 68 -8.99 20.05 -3.33
N LYS A 69 -9.74 19.03 -3.79
CA LYS A 69 -9.19 17.95 -4.63
C LYS A 69 -8.64 18.51 -5.93
N GLU A 70 -9.39 19.35 -6.63
CA GLU A 70 -8.97 19.94 -7.90
C GLU A 70 -7.71 20.80 -7.75
N VAL A 71 -7.62 21.61 -6.70
CA VAL A 71 -6.44 22.43 -6.42
C VAL A 71 -5.21 21.59 -6.15
N ILE A 72 -5.35 20.52 -5.37
CA ILE A 72 -4.26 19.56 -5.10
C ILE A 72 -3.80 18.91 -6.41
N GLU A 73 -4.74 18.43 -7.24
CA GLU A 73 -4.41 17.81 -8.53
C GLU A 73 -3.67 18.79 -9.47
N LYS A 74 -4.11 20.05 -9.55
CA LYS A 74 -3.45 21.07 -10.34
C LYS A 74 -2.04 21.40 -9.82
N ASN A 75 -1.87 21.49 -8.49
CA ASN A 75 -0.57 21.70 -7.88
C ASN A 75 0.39 20.53 -8.16
N GLU A 76 -0.09 19.29 -8.12
CA GLU A 76 0.70 18.12 -8.50
C GLU A 76 1.09 18.12 -9.97
N LYS A 77 0.14 18.50 -10.84
CA LYS A 77 0.39 18.61 -12.28
C LYS A 77 1.49 19.62 -12.60
N ILE A 78 1.53 20.79 -11.95
CA ILE A 78 2.60 21.75 -12.19
C ILE A 78 3.95 21.21 -11.72
N HIS A 79 4.01 20.54 -10.57
CA HIS A 79 5.23 19.88 -10.13
C HIS A 79 5.71 18.81 -11.12
N LEU A 80 4.79 18.07 -11.71
CA LEU A 80 5.09 17.07 -12.73
C LEU A 80 5.66 17.73 -14.00
N LEU A 81 5.00 18.78 -14.49
CA LEU A 81 5.40 19.51 -15.70
C LEU A 81 6.79 20.15 -15.54
N LEU A 82 7.08 20.77 -14.38
CA LEU A 82 8.39 21.36 -14.13
C LEU A 82 9.48 20.29 -14.05
N ARG A 83 9.18 19.10 -13.48
CA ARG A 83 10.12 17.98 -13.50
C ARG A 83 10.34 17.43 -14.90
N ALA A 84 9.29 17.32 -15.71
CA ALA A 84 9.41 16.91 -17.11
C ALA A 84 10.25 17.90 -17.92
N TYR A 85 10.07 19.21 -17.69
CA TYR A 85 10.88 20.25 -18.31
C TYR A 85 12.36 20.11 -17.94
N ASN A 86 12.67 19.94 -16.66
CA ASN A 86 14.05 19.74 -16.20
C ASN A 86 14.63 18.38 -16.64
N ALA A 87 13.78 17.38 -16.85
CA ALA A 87 14.20 16.05 -17.30
C ALA A 87 14.43 15.96 -18.82
N GLN A 88 13.93 16.93 -19.60
CA GLN A 88 14.27 17.03 -21.04
C GLN A 88 15.77 17.21 -21.28
N GLU A 89 16.52 17.67 -20.28
CA GLU A 89 17.99 17.70 -20.31
C GLU A 89 18.62 16.30 -20.10
N SER A 90 17.88 15.32 -19.58
CA SER A 90 18.33 13.94 -19.44
C SER A 90 17.74 13.09 -20.56
N ASN A 91 18.55 12.62 -21.49
CA ASN A 91 18.19 11.65 -22.55
C ASN A 91 17.83 10.26 -22.02
N LEU A 92 17.07 10.20 -20.90
CA LEU A 92 16.72 8.94 -20.29
C LEU A 92 15.70 8.20 -21.17
N SER A 93 16.12 7.11 -21.75
CA SER A 93 15.35 6.25 -22.64
C SER A 93 15.59 4.79 -22.32
N GLY A 94 14.77 3.91 -22.79
CA GLY A 94 14.94 2.47 -22.63
C GLY A 94 13.66 1.77 -22.13
N THR A 95 13.78 0.46 -21.94
CA THR A 95 12.69 -0.38 -21.44
C THR A 95 13.03 -0.93 -20.06
N LEU A 96 12.19 -0.63 -19.07
CA LEU A 96 12.32 -1.13 -17.71
C LEU A 96 11.39 -2.34 -17.53
N SER A 97 11.93 -3.45 -17.07
CA SER A 97 11.17 -4.67 -16.74
C SER A 97 10.86 -4.69 -15.25
N VAL A 98 9.58 -4.59 -14.90
CA VAL A 98 9.08 -4.57 -13.51
C VAL A 98 8.28 -5.83 -13.24
N PHE A 99 8.76 -6.68 -12.34
CA PHE A 99 8.02 -7.85 -11.85
C PHE A 99 7.35 -7.49 -10.53
N SER A 100 6.06 -7.77 -10.42
CA SER A 100 5.24 -7.22 -9.33
C SER A 100 4.25 -8.22 -8.78
N ALA A 101 4.10 -8.25 -7.46
CA ALA A 101 2.94 -8.83 -6.83
C ALA A 101 1.68 -8.00 -7.15
N SER A 102 0.50 -8.66 -7.20
CA SER A 102 -0.77 -8.06 -7.62
C SER A 102 -1.15 -6.80 -6.84
N ILE A 103 -0.87 -6.78 -5.55
CA ILE A 103 -1.21 -5.64 -4.69
C ILE A 103 -0.66 -4.30 -5.21
N PHE A 104 0.54 -4.31 -5.79
CA PHE A 104 1.14 -3.08 -6.34
C PHE A 104 0.59 -2.73 -7.71
N THR A 105 0.24 -3.74 -8.55
CA THR A 105 -0.38 -3.50 -9.87
C THR A 105 -1.77 -2.89 -9.74
N GLU A 106 -2.47 -3.18 -8.65
CA GLU A 106 -3.81 -2.67 -8.38
C GLU A 106 -3.81 -1.34 -7.59
N THR A 107 -2.68 -0.95 -6.99
CA THR A 107 -2.64 0.19 -6.08
C THR A 107 -1.78 1.35 -6.57
N ILE A 108 -0.46 1.21 -6.57
CA ILE A 108 0.48 2.33 -6.79
C ILE A 108 1.14 2.33 -8.17
N LEU A 109 1.32 1.17 -8.79
CA LEU A 109 1.97 1.07 -10.10
C LEU A 109 1.28 1.89 -11.20
N PRO A 110 -0.05 1.85 -11.37
CA PRO A 110 -0.71 2.60 -12.44
C PRO A 110 -0.38 4.10 -12.41
N THR A 111 -0.50 4.71 -11.22
CA THR A 111 -0.20 6.14 -11.04
C THR A 111 1.30 6.41 -11.18
N THR A 112 2.16 5.52 -10.68
CA THR A 112 3.61 5.68 -10.80
C THR A 112 4.06 5.64 -12.26
N VAL A 113 3.58 4.65 -13.02
CA VAL A 113 3.90 4.50 -14.45
C VAL A 113 3.43 5.73 -15.22
N HIS A 114 2.15 6.14 -15.02
CA HIS A 114 1.62 7.32 -15.66
C HIS A 114 2.50 8.55 -15.41
N ASN A 115 2.79 8.85 -14.14
CA ASN A 115 3.59 10.02 -13.78
C ASN A 115 5.03 9.92 -14.30
N PHE A 116 5.62 8.73 -14.27
CA PHE A 116 6.99 8.50 -14.71
C PHE A 116 7.15 8.69 -16.22
N THR A 117 6.23 8.14 -17.02
CA THR A 117 6.25 8.29 -18.48
C THR A 117 5.91 9.71 -18.95
N GLN A 118 5.18 10.49 -18.16
CA GLN A 118 5.02 11.93 -18.42
C GLN A 118 6.34 12.70 -18.23
N ILE A 119 7.18 12.30 -17.29
CA ILE A 119 8.49 12.92 -17.04
C ILE A 119 9.53 12.42 -18.05
N TYR A 120 9.49 11.12 -18.39
CA TYR A 120 10.46 10.44 -19.26
C TYR A 120 9.75 9.77 -20.44
N PRO A 121 9.30 10.54 -21.45
CA PRO A 121 8.43 10.04 -22.51
C PRO A 121 9.10 9.04 -23.46
N GLN A 122 10.44 8.95 -23.45
CA GLN A 122 11.20 7.98 -24.26
C GLN A 122 11.42 6.65 -23.53
N THR A 123 10.75 6.43 -22.38
CA THR A 123 10.87 5.21 -21.60
C THR A 123 9.65 4.32 -21.77
N SER A 124 9.86 3.02 -21.76
CA SER A 124 8.81 2.00 -21.75
C SER A 124 8.88 1.18 -20.47
N ILE A 125 7.75 0.90 -19.83
CA ILE A 125 7.68 0.09 -18.61
C ILE A 125 6.92 -1.19 -18.92
N LYS A 126 7.63 -2.32 -18.92
CA LYS A 126 7.04 -3.66 -19.07
C LYS A 126 6.72 -4.19 -17.67
N ILE A 127 5.43 -4.42 -17.38
CA ILE A 127 4.99 -4.95 -16.09
C ILE A 127 4.60 -6.41 -16.26
N VAL A 128 5.15 -7.27 -15.41
CA VAL A 128 4.79 -8.70 -15.36
C VAL A 128 4.31 -9.00 -13.95
N GLN A 129 3.06 -9.41 -13.83
CA GLN A 129 2.51 -9.85 -12.56
C GLN A 129 2.94 -11.30 -12.31
N VAL A 130 3.59 -11.54 -11.19
CA VAL A 130 4.11 -12.85 -10.79
C VAL A 130 3.85 -13.08 -9.31
N ASN A 131 3.98 -14.34 -8.89
CA ASN A 131 3.89 -14.67 -7.46
C ASN A 131 5.12 -14.13 -6.73
N SER A 132 4.93 -13.65 -5.51
CA SER A 132 6.04 -13.11 -4.70
C SER A 132 7.18 -14.12 -4.51
N ALA A 133 6.90 -15.43 -4.46
CA ALA A 133 7.92 -16.48 -4.38
C ALA A 133 8.90 -16.50 -5.56
N ASP A 134 8.38 -16.25 -6.77
CA ASP A 134 9.17 -16.32 -7.99
C ASP A 134 9.92 -15.01 -8.27
N ILE A 135 9.44 -13.89 -7.73
CA ILE A 135 9.99 -12.55 -7.98
C ILE A 135 11.47 -12.47 -7.58
N LEU A 136 11.85 -12.99 -6.41
CA LEU A 136 13.22 -12.92 -5.92
C LEU A 136 14.17 -13.71 -6.80
N THR A 137 13.76 -14.91 -7.23
CA THR A 137 14.53 -15.75 -8.16
C THR A 137 14.70 -15.06 -9.51
N HIS A 138 13.64 -14.41 -10.01
CA HIS A 138 13.72 -13.66 -11.27
C HIS A 138 14.66 -12.46 -11.16
N LEU A 139 14.65 -11.73 -10.05
CA LEU A 139 15.56 -10.61 -9.82
C LEU A 139 17.01 -11.09 -9.73
N ALA A 140 17.28 -12.14 -8.95
CA ALA A 140 18.61 -12.71 -8.80
C ALA A 140 19.20 -13.20 -10.15
N ASN A 141 18.35 -13.77 -11.02
CA ASN A 141 18.75 -14.22 -12.36
C ASN A 141 18.77 -13.10 -13.41
N GLY A 142 18.44 -11.85 -13.06
CA GLY A 142 18.46 -10.73 -14.01
C GLY A 142 17.32 -10.72 -15.02
N TYR A 143 16.22 -11.42 -14.76
CA TYR A 143 15.03 -11.42 -15.63
C TYR A 143 14.17 -10.17 -15.48
N CYS A 144 14.40 -9.37 -14.45
CA CYS A 144 13.76 -8.06 -14.26
C CYS A 144 14.74 -7.06 -13.67
N ASP A 145 14.48 -5.78 -13.95
CA ASP A 145 15.23 -4.65 -13.39
C ASP A 145 14.75 -4.30 -11.99
N ILE A 146 13.43 -4.43 -11.77
CA ILE A 146 12.76 -4.10 -10.50
C ILE A 146 11.82 -5.22 -10.08
N ALA A 147 11.87 -5.55 -8.81
CA ALA A 147 10.98 -6.46 -8.11
C ALA A 147 10.14 -5.70 -7.08
N LEU A 148 8.80 -5.87 -7.13
CA LEU A 148 7.85 -5.33 -6.16
C LEU A 148 7.17 -6.50 -5.45
N LEU A 149 7.44 -6.68 -4.18
CA LEU A 149 6.98 -7.85 -3.45
C LEU A 149 6.48 -7.55 -2.04
N THR A 150 5.70 -8.49 -1.55
CA THR A 150 5.30 -8.61 -0.15
C THR A 150 5.89 -9.89 0.40
N ALA A 151 6.63 -9.82 1.48
CA ALA A 151 7.33 -10.96 2.05
C ALA A 151 7.29 -10.94 3.60
N ASN A 152 7.56 -12.09 4.20
CA ASN A 152 7.98 -12.15 5.59
C ASN A 152 9.37 -11.51 5.72
N LYS A 153 9.53 -10.59 6.68
CA LYS A 153 10.79 -9.84 6.84
C LYS A 153 11.98 -10.74 7.13
N PRO A 154 11.93 -11.70 8.08
CA PRO A 154 13.02 -12.65 8.32
C PRO A 154 13.42 -13.45 7.07
N TYR A 155 12.45 -13.89 6.28
CA TYR A 155 12.74 -14.58 5.02
C TYR A 155 13.49 -13.69 4.03
N LEU A 156 13.03 -12.45 3.85
CA LEU A 156 13.65 -11.50 2.95
C LEU A 156 15.07 -11.12 3.40
N ASP A 157 15.26 -10.91 4.70
CA ASP A 157 16.59 -10.62 5.28
C ASP A 157 17.54 -11.80 5.05
N SER A 158 17.11 -13.05 5.22
CA SER A 158 17.89 -14.25 4.93
C SER A 158 18.23 -14.37 3.44
N PHE A 159 17.27 -14.09 2.56
CA PHE A 159 17.50 -14.07 1.11
C PHE A 159 18.58 -13.05 0.73
N LEU A 160 18.50 -11.83 1.24
CA LEU A 160 19.47 -10.78 0.94
C LEU A 160 20.87 -11.11 1.45
N GLN A 161 20.97 -11.75 2.63
CA GLN A 161 22.27 -12.24 3.14
C GLN A 161 22.87 -13.33 2.24
N THR A 162 22.06 -14.27 1.78
CA THR A 162 22.51 -15.36 0.91
C THR A 162 22.93 -14.87 -0.47
N HIS A 163 22.35 -13.75 -0.94
CA HIS A 163 22.58 -13.15 -2.26
C HIS A 163 23.34 -11.82 -2.15
N GLU A 164 24.20 -11.64 -1.14
CA GLU A 164 24.99 -10.42 -0.94
C GLU A 164 25.86 -10.09 -2.17
N ALA A 165 26.42 -11.10 -2.82
CA ALA A 165 27.23 -10.95 -4.04
C ALA A 165 26.43 -10.41 -5.25
N ASP A 166 25.10 -10.51 -5.24
CA ASP A 166 24.23 -10.00 -6.31
C ASP A 166 23.97 -8.50 -6.19
N HIS A 167 24.47 -7.84 -5.15
CA HIS A 167 24.30 -6.41 -4.87
C HIS A 167 22.82 -5.95 -4.96
N ILE A 168 21.91 -6.75 -4.40
CA ILE A 168 20.48 -6.42 -4.41
C ILE A 168 20.21 -5.33 -3.36
N LYS A 169 19.68 -4.20 -3.83
CA LYS A 169 19.23 -3.10 -2.98
C LYS A 169 17.75 -3.22 -2.69
N MET A 170 17.40 -3.06 -1.43
CA MET A 170 16.02 -3.04 -0.96
C MET A 170 15.61 -1.62 -0.54
N ILE A 171 14.48 -1.16 -1.03
CA ILE A 171 13.77 0.02 -0.54
C ILE A 171 12.52 -0.46 0.19
N PRO A 172 12.49 -0.46 1.52
CA PRO A 172 11.31 -0.81 2.27
C PRO A 172 10.22 0.26 2.06
N LEU A 173 8.98 -0.18 1.87
CA LEU A 173 7.83 0.69 1.68
C LEU A 173 6.95 0.73 2.93
N LEU A 174 6.67 -0.44 3.51
CA LEU A 174 5.77 -0.59 4.66
C LEU A 174 6.09 -1.87 5.41
N ILE A 175 6.05 -1.82 6.74
CA ILE A 175 5.90 -3.01 7.58
C ILE A 175 4.43 -3.15 7.91
N ASP A 176 3.88 -4.33 7.67
CA ASP A 176 2.44 -4.58 7.68
C ASP A 176 2.08 -5.81 8.52
N ASN A 177 0.80 -5.90 8.87
CA ASN A 177 0.22 -7.00 9.62
C ASN A 177 -0.50 -7.97 8.69
N ILE A 178 -0.57 -9.22 9.11
CA ILE A 178 -1.44 -10.21 8.51
C ILE A 178 -2.84 -10.08 9.12
N MET A 179 -3.84 -10.19 8.27
CA MET A 179 -5.25 -10.16 8.64
C MET A 179 -5.94 -11.44 8.22
N VAL A 180 -6.92 -11.85 9.01
CA VAL A 180 -7.95 -12.82 8.61
C VAL A 180 -9.17 -12.02 8.19
N CYS A 181 -9.55 -12.14 6.94
CA CYS A 181 -10.67 -11.45 6.30
C CYS A 181 -11.80 -12.43 6.02
N ALA A 182 -13.02 -11.96 6.23
CA ALA A 182 -14.27 -12.69 5.92
C ALA A 182 -15.39 -11.69 5.63
N ARG A 183 -16.60 -12.19 5.37
CA ARG A 183 -17.80 -11.35 5.34
C ARG A 183 -17.98 -10.60 6.65
N ALA A 184 -18.52 -9.39 6.59
CA ALA A 184 -18.65 -8.52 7.77
C ALA A 184 -19.52 -9.14 8.89
N GLU A 185 -20.45 -10.02 8.56
CA GLU A 185 -21.29 -10.73 9.52
C GLU A 185 -20.63 -11.96 10.15
N HIS A 186 -19.44 -12.35 9.69
CA HIS A 186 -18.76 -13.52 10.20
C HIS A 186 -18.28 -13.31 11.65
N PRO A 187 -18.59 -14.23 12.61
CA PRO A 187 -18.31 -13.99 14.03
C PRO A 187 -16.82 -13.79 14.35
N LEU A 188 -15.93 -14.39 13.55
CA LEU A 188 -14.50 -14.32 13.77
C LEU A 188 -13.92 -12.89 13.63
N VAL A 189 -14.45 -12.09 12.72
CA VAL A 189 -13.94 -10.73 12.43
C VAL A 189 -14.33 -9.69 13.48
N HIS A 190 -15.17 -10.06 14.45
CA HIS A 190 -15.55 -9.22 15.58
C HIS A 190 -14.64 -9.38 16.80
N GLN A 191 -13.64 -10.26 16.72
CA GLN A 191 -12.63 -10.41 17.77
C GLN A 191 -11.59 -9.29 17.69
N ALA A 192 -10.93 -8.99 18.81
CA ALA A 192 -9.90 -7.94 18.82
C ALA A 192 -8.62 -8.37 18.07
N THR A 193 -8.24 -9.63 18.23
CA THR A 193 -7.04 -10.25 17.64
C THR A 193 -7.22 -11.77 17.64
N LEU A 194 -6.64 -12.43 16.65
CA LEU A 194 -6.54 -13.90 16.57
C LEU A 194 -5.08 -14.32 16.76
N THR A 195 -4.88 -15.50 17.38
CA THR A 195 -3.61 -16.22 17.31
C THR A 195 -3.72 -17.35 16.27
N ALA A 196 -2.59 -17.89 15.81
CA ALA A 196 -2.59 -19.03 14.91
C ALA A 196 -3.35 -20.23 15.52
N GLU A 197 -3.14 -20.50 16.81
CA GLU A 197 -3.82 -21.57 17.56
C GLU A 197 -5.34 -21.36 17.61
N THR A 198 -5.80 -20.14 17.93
CA THR A 198 -7.25 -19.83 17.99
C THR A 198 -7.90 -19.91 16.61
N LEU A 199 -7.17 -19.54 15.55
CA LEU A 199 -7.64 -19.69 14.17
C LEU A 199 -7.73 -21.15 13.76
N GLU A 200 -6.70 -21.96 14.05
CA GLU A 200 -6.67 -23.38 13.75
C GLU A 200 -7.80 -24.14 14.47
N ASP A 201 -7.96 -23.89 15.77
CA ASP A 201 -9.03 -24.48 16.59
C ASP A 201 -10.42 -24.10 16.05
N TYR A 202 -10.60 -22.83 15.63
CA TYR A 202 -11.84 -22.39 15.01
C TYR A 202 -12.12 -23.15 13.70
N ILE A 203 -11.12 -23.28 12.83
CA ILE A 203 -11.24 -23.99 11.54
C ILE A 203 -11.55 -25.47 11.76
N MET A 204 -10.87 -26.12 12.69
CA MET A 204 -11.13 -27.53 13.02
C MET A 204 -12.54 -27.75 13.53
N ARG A 205 -13.08 -26.85 14.36
CA ARG A 205 -14.44 -26.96 14.89
C ARG A 205 -15.52 -26.65 13.88
N THR A 206 -15.29 -25.71 12.98
CA THR A 206 -16.32 -25.21 12.05
C THR A 206 -16.17 -25.76 10.64
N ASN A 207 -15.05 -26.40 10.34
CA ASN A 207 -14.67 -26.86 9.00
C ASN A 207 -14.73 -25.72 7.95
N ASN A 208 -14.47 -24.47 8.37
CA ASN A 208 -14.47 -23.35 7.45
C ASN A 208 -13.28 -23.47 6.49
N PRO A 209 -13.52 -23.30 5.19
CA PRO A 209 -12.44 -23.29 4.22
C PRO A 209 -11.58 -22.04 4.39
N VAL A 210 -10.28 -22.17 4.13
CA VAL A 210 -9.31 -21.06 4.18
C VAL A 210 -8.65 -20.87 2.83
N SER A 211 -8.50 -19.63 2.43
CA SER A 211 -7.75 -19.20 1.26
C SER A 211 -6.62 -18.29 1.64
N PHE A 212 -5.53 -18.31 0.87
CA PHE A 212 -4.40 -17.39 1.08
C PHE A 212 -4.25 -16.43 -0.09
N PHE A 213 -4.17 -15.16 0.22
CA PHE A 213 -3.63 -14.19 -0.71
C PHE A 213 -2.12 -14.46 -0.85
N HIS A 214 -1.62 -14.65 -2.07
CA HIS A 214 -0.23 -15.05 -2.30
C HIS A 214 0.79 -14.12 -1.65
N MET A 215 1.59 -14.68 -0.76
CA MET A 215 2.63 -14.00 0.00
C MET A 215 3.82 -14.94 0.23
N LEU A 216 5.02 -14.37 0.33
CA LEU A 216 6.29 -15.10 0.49
C LEU A 216 6.57 -15.48 1.95
N PHE A 217 5.70 -16.18 2.68
CA PHE A 217 6.05 -16.48 4.07
C PHE A 217 5.34 -17.65 4.74
N LEU A 218 4.52 -18.36 4.03
CA LEU A 218 3.78 -19.46 4.64
C LEU A 218 4.66 -20.63 5.12
N GLU A 219 5.93 -20.64 4.71
CA GLU A 219 6.86 -21.73 5.03
C GLU A 219 7.98 -21.35 6.01
N SER A 220 8.18 -20.06 6.32
CA SER A 220 9.42 -19.61 6.95
C SER A 220 9.32 -19.06 8.36
N ASP A 221 8.12 -18.82 8.92
CA ASP A 221 7.99 -18.16 10.22
C ASP A 221 7.71 -19.11 11.40
N GLY A 222 7.70 -20.42 11.13
CA GLY A 222 7.41 -21.45 12.15
C GLY A 222 5.95 -21.49 12.59
N MET A 223 5.07 -20.67 12.02
CA MET A 223 3.64 -20.78 12.20
C MET A 223 3.07 -21.92 11.34
N GLN A 224 2.36 -22.83 11.96
CA GLN A 224 1.53 -23.79 11.22
C GLN A 224 0.25 -23.09 10.81
N TYR A 225 0.15 -22.77 9.53
CA TYR A 225 -1.09 -22.26 8.96
C TYR A 225 -2.03 -23.42 8.60
N PRO A 226 -3.34 -23.24 8.74
CA PRO A 226 -4.29 -24.27 8.37
C PRO A 226 -4.19 -24.58 6.87
N LYS A 227 -4.49 -25.81 6.49
CA LYS A 227 -4.45 -26.23 5.09
C LYS A 227 -5.39 -25.38 4.23
N ALA A 228 -4.81 -24.60 3.33
CA ALA A 228 -5.58 -23.78 2.41
C ALA A 228 -6.29 -24.63 1.35
N ILE A 229 -7.52 -24.24 1.01
CA ILE A 229 -8.23 -24.81 -0.15
C ILE A 229 -7.76 -24.17 -1.45
N SER A 230 -7.25 -22.95 -1.37
CA SER A 230 -6.71 -22.22 -2.52
C SER A 230 -5.70 -21.17 -2.08
N SER A 231 -4.83 -20.81 -3.01
CA SER A 231 -3.91 -19.69 -2.88
C SER A 231 -3.90 -18.93 -4.21
N SER A 232 -4.09 -17.60 -4.17
CA SER A 232 -4.25 -16.80 -5.38
C SER A 232 -3.83 -15.35 -5.16
N ASN A 233 -3.49 -14.67 -6.26
CA ASN A 233 -3.29 -13.21 -6.31
C ASN A 233 -4.56 -12.47 -6.74
N SER A 234 -5.63 -13.16 -7.08
CA SER A 234 -6.84 -12.55 -7.60
C SER A 234 -7.74 -12.04 -6.48
N VAL A 235 -7.88 -10.72 -6.38
CA VAL A 235 -8.84 -10.06 -5.47
C VAL A 235 -10.26 -10.55 -5.72
N GLU A 236 -10.65 -10.66 -7.00
CA GLU A 236 -12.00 -11.07 -7.38
C GLU A 236 -12.31 -12.51 -6.96
N LEU A 237 -11.33 -13.43 -7.09
CA LEU A 237 -11.49 -14.79 -6.62
C LEU A 237 -11.72 -14.84 -5.10
N HIS A 238 -10.92 -14.10 -4.33
CA HIS A 238 -11.08 -14.06 -2.87
C HIS A 238 -12.43 -13.47 -2.45
N LYS A 239 -12.90 -12.41 -3.11
CA LYS A 239 -14.25 -11.84 -2.87
C LYS A 239 -15.33 -12.88 -3.10
N LYS A 240 -15.26 -13.63 -4.20
CA LYS A 240 -16.22 -14.70 -4.50
C LYS A 240 -16.14 -15.85 -3.49
N LEU A 241 -14.95 -16.32 -3.14
CA LEU A 241 -14.77 -17.38 -2.14
C LEU A 241 -15.38 -17.00 -0.79
N MET A 242 -15.15 -15.75 -0.32
CA MET A 242 -15.74 -15.28 0.93
C MET A 242 -17.25 -15.07 0.83
N SER A 243 -17.77 -14.58 -0.30
CA SER A 243 -19.20 -14.30 -0.48
C SER A 243 -20.04 -15.56 -0.68
N GLU A 244 -19.56 -16.50 -1.47
CA GLU A 244 -20.32 -17.67 -1.90
C GLU A 244 -20.09 -18.88 -1.00
N ASN A 245 -18.87 -19.05 -0.49
CA ASN A 245 -18.44 -20.27 0.20
C ASN A 245 -18.08 -20.06 1.67
N ASN A 246 -18.36 -18.87 2.23
CA ASN A 246 -18.00 -18.51 3.62
C ASN A 246 -16.53 -18.79 3.97
N THR A 247 -15.63 -18.62 2.98
CA THR A 247 -14.20 -18.85 3.11
C THR A 247 -13.55 -17.76 3.96
N LEU A 248 -12.61 -18.12 4.83
CA LEU A 248 -11.69 -17.17 5.46
C LEU A 248 -10.53 -16.91 4.51
N THR A 249 -10.13 -15.63 4.37
CA THR A 249 -8.97 -15.29 3.55
C THR A 249 -7.90 -14.62 4.40
N ILE A 250 -6.68 -15.17 4.37
CA ILE A 250 -5.50 -14.62 5.05
C ILE A 250 -4.75 -13.73 4.06
N MET A 251 -4.55 -12.46 4.42
CA MET A 251 -3.96 -11.46 3.54
C MET A 251 -3.23 -10.35 4.33
N PRO A 252 -2.32 -9.57 3.69
CA PRO A 252 -1.76 -8.36 4.29
C PRO A 252 -2.87 -7.33 4.57
N LYS A 253 -2.70 -6.54 5.63
CA LYS A 253 -3.62 -5.43 5.95
C LYS A 253 -3.75 -4.43 4.81
N MET A 254 -2.66 -4.13 4.10
CA MET A 254 -2.68 -3.26 2.93
C MET A 254 -3.61 -3.81 1.82
N ALA A 255 -3.61 -5.13 1.59
CA ALA A 255 -4.53 -5.76 0.62
C ALA A 255 -5.99 -5.61 1.06
N TYR A 256 -6.28 -5.88 2.33
CA TYR A 256 -7.60 -5.67 2.90
C TYR A 256 -8.09 -4.22 2.73
N GLN A 257 -7.27 -3.25 3.14
CA GLN A 257 -7.62 -1.84 3.07
C GLN A 257 -7.80 -1.32 1.64
N SER A 258 -7.04 -1.87 0.69
CA SER A 258 -7.08 -1.40 -0.71
C SER A 258 -8.25 -1.94 -1.50
N ALA A 259 -8.71 -3.16 -1.20
CA ALA A 259 -9.61 -3.88 -2.09
C ALA A 259 -10.86 -4.49 -1.42
N PHE A 260 -10.91 -4.58 -0.08
CA PHE A 260 -11.97 -5.32 0.61
C PHE A 260 -12.74 -4.50 1.65
N GLN A 261 -12.11 -3.51 2.26
CA GLN A 261 -12.62 -2.79 3.44
C GLN A 261 -14.01 -2.14 3.23
N ASN A 262 -14.35 -1.74 2.01
CA ASN A 262 -15.60 -1.04 1.70
C ASN A 262 -16.62 -1.92 0.94
N ASP A 263 -16.36 -3.22 0.81
CA ASP A 263 -17.13 -4.13 -0.05
C ASP A 263 -17.88 -5.20 0.76
N GLY A 264 -18.28 -4.90 2.00
CA GLY A 264 -19.02 -5.85 2.84
C GLY A 264 -18.16 -6.91 3.52
N PHE A 265 -16.84 -6.71 3.56
CA PHE A 265 -15.89 -7.57 4.26
C PHE A 265 -15.31 -6.87 5.48
N ALA A 266 -14.97 -7.65 6.50
CA ALA A 266 -14.25 -7.19 7.68
C ALA A 266 -13.02 -8.07 7.92
N ALA A 267 -12.07 -7.57 8.69
CA ALA A 267 -10.83 -8.28 8.97
C ALA A 267 -10.37 -8.08 10.40
N VAL A 268 -9.73 -9.10 10.96
CA VAL A 268 -9.13 -9.11 12.28
C VAL A 268 -7.65 -9.42 12.18
N PRO A 269 -6.76 -8.77 12.97
CA PRO A 269 -5.34 -9.08 12.97
C PRO A 269 -5.06 -10.53 13.36
N LEU A 270 -4.11 -11.17 12.67
CA LEU A 270 -3.59 -12.49 13.00
C LEU A 270 -2.20 -12.36 13.62
N GLY A 271 -2.09 -12.68 14.92
CA GLY A 271 -0.86 -12.50 15.68
C GLY A 271 -0.63 -11.06 16.14
N GLN A 272 0.49 -10.86 16.85
CA GLN A 272 0.84 -9.57 17.46
C GLN A 272 2.05 -8.88 16.83
N LYS A 273 2.72 -9.51 15.83
CA LYS A 273 3.97 -9.01 15.25
C LYS A 273 3.78 -8.57 13.80
N ASP A 274 4.26 -7.36 13.52
CA ASP A 274 4.40 -6.80 12.17
C ASP A 274 5.60 -7.46 11.48
N ASN A 275 5.41 -8.62 10.87
CA ASN A 275 6.48 -9.38 10.23
C ASN A 275 6.42 -9.33 8.70
N THR A 276 5.41 -8.67 8.14
CA THR A 276 5.25 -8.54 6.69
C THR A 276 5.88 -7.25 6.21
N ILE A 277 6.68 -7.32 5.17
CA ILE A 277 7.29 -6.16 4.53
C ILE A 277 6.85 -6.04 3.08
N HIS A 278 6.44 -4.86 2.69
CA HIS A 278 6.27 -4.45 1.30
C HIS A 278 7.54 -3.73 0.87
N ALA A 279 8.15 -4.14 -0.24
CA ALA A 279 9.44 -3.61 -0.67
C ALA A 279 9.59 -3.50 -2.19
N VAL A 280 10.44 -2.56 -2.60
CA VAL A 280 11.03 -2.47 -3.95
C VAL A 280 12.45 -3.00 -3.86
N LEU A 281 12.81 -3.93 -4.73
CA LEU A 281 14.16 -4.44 -4.85
C LEU A 281 14.69 -4.25 -6.27
N TYR A 282 16.00 -4.03 -6.40
CA TYR A 282 16.70 -3.95 -7.68
C TYR A 282 18.19 -4.25 -7.49
N LYS A 283 18.89 -4.62 -8.57
CA LYS A 283 20.35 -4.79 -8.52
C LYS A 283 21.04 -3.44 -8.58
N GLU A 284 21.99 -3.19 -7.67
CA GLU A 284 22.84 -2.00 -7.64
C GLU A 284 24.06 -2.20 -8.53
N ASP A 285 23.82 -2.24 -9.84
CA ASP A 285 24.87 -2.38 -10.86
C ASP A 285 24.90 -1.14 -11.77
N ALA A 286 25.81 -0.23 -11.46
CA ALA A 286 25.97 1.03 -12.21
C ALA A 286 26.45 0.83 -13.66
N THR A 287 26.89 -0.37 -14.03
CA THR A 287 27.32 -0.70 -15.42
C THR A 287 26.15 -1.17 -16.28
N HIS A 288 25.04 -1.54 -15.65
CA HIS A 288 23.83 -1.97 -16.37
C HIS A 288 23.19 -0.80 -17.13
N GLU A 289 22.84 -1.01 -18.40
CA GLU A 289 22.28 0.03 -19.27
C GLU A 289 21.04 0.74 -18.70
N ASN A 290 20.21 0.01 -17.94
CA ASN A 290 18.98 0.53 -17.34
C ASN A 290 19.18 1.03 -15.89
N TYR A 291 20.39 1.08 -15.35
CA TYR A 291 20.61 1.38 -13.93
C TYR A 291 20.02 2.73 -13.49
N GLU A 292 20.25 3.78 -14.28
CA GLU A 292 19.69 5.10 -13.97
C GLU A 292 18.16 5.10 -14.03
N LEU A 293 17.60 4.45 -15.05
CA LEU A 293 16.16 4.29 -15.21
C LEU A 293 15.55 3.52 -14.03
N THR A 294 16.18 2.41 -13.64
CA THR A 294 15.81 1.56 -12.49
C THR A 294 15.80 2.34 -11.19
N THR A 295 16.87 3.06 -10.89
CA THR A 295 16.97 3.82 -9.63
C THR A 295 15.98 4.97 -9.55
N ARG A 296 15.73 5.67 -10.67
CA ARG A 296 14.73 6.75 -10.74
C ARG A 296 13.31 6.22 -10.56
N PHE A 297 12.99 5.09 -11.21
CA PHE A 297 11.67 4.48 -11.06
C PHE A 297 11.45 3.93 -9.65
N ALA A 298 12.43 3.26 -9.06
CA ALA A 298 12.36 2.78 -7.68
C ALA A 298 12.11 3.93 -6.66
N LYS A 299 12.78 5.08 -6.84
CA LYS A 299 12.52 6.30 -6.06
C LYS A 299 11.12 6.86 -6.30
N ALA A 300 10.63 6.83 -7.54
CA ALA A 300 9.28 7.26 -7.87
C ALA A 300 8.21 6.36 -7.20
N MET A 301 8.43 5.05 -7.19
CA MET A 301 7.59 4.08 -6.47
C MET A 301 7.51 4.39 -4.98
N LYS A 302 8.67 4.58 -4.31
CA LYS A 302 8.71 4.97 -2.90
C LYS A 302 7.91 6.23 -2.64
N LYS A 303 8.14 7.29 -3.42
CA LYS A 303 7.45 8.57 -3.27
C LYS A 303 5.94 8.45 -3.46
N GLN A 304 5.49 7.68 -4.47
CA GLN A 304 4.07 7.44 -4.71
C GLN A 304 3.44 6.63 -3.57
N PHE A 305 4.19 5.68 -3.00
CA PHE A 305 3.75 4.91 -1.84
C PHE A 305 3.58 5.80 -0.61
N GLU A 306 4.59 6.61 -0.28
CA GLU A 306 4.55 7.56 0.83
C GLU A 306 3.40 8.56 0.71
N LYS A 307 3.10 9.01 -0.51
CA LYS A 307 1.96 9.90 -0.78
C LYS A 307 0.61 9.23 -0.48
N ARG A 308 0.46 7.95 -0.82
CA ARG A 308 -0.81 7.23 -0.65
C ARG A 308 -1.03 6.72 0.78
N TYR A 309 0.03 6.21 1.42
CA TYR A 309 -0.05 5.50 2.70
C TYR A 309 0.63 6.21 3.86
N GLY A 310 1.29 7.35 3.62
CA GLY A 310 2.08 8.10 4.60
C GLY A 310 3.56 7.70 4.62
N VAL A 311 4.38 8.52 5.27
CA VAL A 311 5.82 8.25 5.41
C VAL A 311 6.03 7.22 6.51
N PHE A 312 6.63 6.09 6.17
CA PHE A 312 7.01 5.06 7.13
C PHE A 312 8.47 5.26 7.58
N GLN A 313 8.66 5.55 8.86
CA GLN A 313 9.96 5.43 9.50
C GLN A 313 10.10 3.98 9.99
N ILE A 314 10.92 3.20 9.29
CA ILE A 314 11.38 1.93 9.84
C ILE A 314 12.38 2.30 10.93
N LYS A 315 12.02 2.10 12.21
CA LYS A 315 12.98 2.14 13.29
C LYS A 315 14.03 1.07 12.97
N GLN A 316 15.24 1.51 12.64
CA GLN A 316 16.39 0.61 12.60
C GLN A 316 16.58 0.10 14.03
N SER A 317 16.26 -1.17 14.24
CA SER A 317 16.55 -1.90 15.48
C SER A 317 17.96 -2.43 15.44
#